data_16eb7ec7962da6eae08ec93478affcbc
#
_entry.id   16eb7ec7962da6eae08ec93478affcbc
#
_cell.length_a   1.000
_cell.length_b   1.000
_cell.length_c   1.000
_cell.angle_alpha   90.00
_cell.angle_beta   90.00
_cell.angle_gamma   90.00
#
_symmetry.space_group_name_H-M   'P 1'
#
loop_
_entity.id
_entity.type
_entity.pdbx_description
1 polymer ?
#
loop_
_entity_poly.entity_id
_entity_poly.type
_entity_poly.pdbx_seq_one_letter_code
_entity_poly.pdbx_strand_id
1 'polypeptide(L)'
;MSREEWKGGAETNKILGRLPGSGKSPIPVDSICVRIGAMRCHSQALTIKLRRDVPLAEIEAMLAAGNEWVRVVPNTSEESVRRLTPAAVTGSLEVPIGRLRKLAMGGEYLGAFTVGDQLLWGAAEPLRRMVRILVGR
;
A
#
# COMPACT_ATOMS: atom_id res chain seq x y z
N MET A 1 -10.83 -18.28 -5.90
CA MET A 1 -9.83 -17.16 -5.95
C MET A 1 -9.82 -16.60 -7.36
N SER A 2 -10.04 -15.30 -7.52
CA SER A 2 -9.97 -14.65 -8.82
C SER A 2 -8.50 -14.52 -9.27
N ARG A 3 -8.30 -14.17 -10.56
CA ARG A 3 -6.93 -13.95 -11.09
C ARG A 3 -6.25 -12.77 -10.38
N GLU A 4 -7.01 -11.73 -10.06
CA GLU A 4 -6.53 -10.54 -9.36
C GLU A 4 -6.08 -10.87 -7.93
N GLU A 5 -6.83 -11.69 -7.22
CA GLU A 5 -6.49 -12.13 -5.85
C GLU A 5 -5.21 -12.98 -5.84
N TRP A 6 -5.08 -13.92 -6.78
CA TRP A 6 -3.85 -14.69 -6.95
C TRP A 6 -2.64 -13.79 -7.23
N LYS A 7 -2.79 -12.79 -8.09
CA LYS A 7 -1.71 -11.83 -8.41
C LYS A 7 -1.22 -11.09 -7.18
N GLY A 8 -2.10 -10.71 -6.27
CA GLY A 8 -1.73 -10.00 -5.05
C GLY A 8 -0.60 -10.72 -4.29
N GLY A 9 -0.74 -12.02 -4.08
CA GLY A 9 0.31 -12.83 -3.45
C GLY A 9 1.56 -13.02 -4.31
N ALA A 10 1.38 -13.35 -5.59
CA ALA A 10 2.47 -13.64 -6.52
C ALA A 10 3.36 -12.41 -6.78
N GLU A 11 2.74 -11.26 -7.07
CA GLU A 11 3.44 -10.02 -7.38
C GLU A 11 4.10 -9.41 -6.14
N THR A 12 3.45 -9.44 -4.98
CA THR A 12 4.06 -9.00 -3.72
C THR A 12 5.35 -9.76 -3.43
N ASN A 13 5.32 -11.09 -3.52
CA ASN A 13 6.51 -11.91 -3.27
C ASN A 13 7.59 -11.69 -4.34
N LYS A 14 7.22 -11.46 -5.60
CA LYS A 14 8.15 -11.10 -6.66
C LYS A 14 8.86 -9.77 -6.38
N ILE A 15 8.12 -8.72 -6.04
CA ILE A 15 8.66 -7.39 -5.72
C ILE A 15 9.61 -7.46 -4.52
N LEU A 16 9.26 -8.26 -3.51
CA LEU A 16 10.06 -8.43 -2.30
C LEU A 16 11.22 -9.44 -2.46
N GLY A 17 11.47 -9.95 -3.65
CA GLY A 17 12.54 -10.90 -3.94
C GLY A 17 12.39 -12.24 -3.22
N ARG A 18 11.15 -12.74 -3.09
CA ARG A 18 10.80 -13.99 -2.40
C ARG A 18 10.26 -15.06 -3.36
N LEU A 19 10.86 -15.14 -4.53
CA LEU A 19 10.53 -16.17 -5.51
C LEU A 19 11.16 -17.52 -5.15
N PRO A 20 10.65 -18.64 -5.70
CA PRO A 20 11.31 -19.94 -5.58
C PRO A 20 12.79 -19.84 -5.96
N GLY A 21 13.66 -20.43 -5.16
CA GLY A 21 15.10 -20.37 -5.34
C GLY A 21 15.80 -19.16 -4.73
N SER A 22 15.07 -18.17 -4.18
CA SER A 22 15.67 -16.98 -3.54
C SER A 22 16.26 -17.23 -2.16
N GLY A 23 16.10 -18.42 -1.58
CA GLY A 23 16.47 -18.74 -0.20
C GLY A 23 15.60 -18.06 0.87
N LYS A 24 14.55 -17.34 0.48
CA LYS A 24 13.62 -16.66 1.40
C LYS A 24 12.24 -17.30 1.33
N SER A 25 11.64 -17.54 2.48
CA SER A 25 10.24 -18.00 2.54
C SER A 25 9.29 -16.95 1.98
N PRO A 26 8.28 -17.33 1.20
CA PRO A 26 7.26 -16.41 0.73
C PRO A 26 6.45 -15.85 1.90
N ILE A 27 5.98 -14.62 1.75
CA ILE A 27 5.02 -14.00 2.67
C ILE A 27 3.63 -14.48 2.26
N PRO A 28 2.84 -15.07 3.18
CA PRO A 28 1.44 -15.35 2.91
C PRO A 28 0.68 -14.04 2.66
N VAL A 29 0.05 -13.93 1.50
CA VAL A 29 -0.80 -12.79 1.14
C VAL A 29 -2.09 -13.36 0.58
N ASP A 30 -3.20 -12.90 1.11
CA ASP A 30 -4.54 -13.22 0.60
C ASP A 30 -5.37 -11.94 0.51
N SER A 31 -6.36 -11.93 -0.35
CA SER A 31 -7.18 -10.74 -0.59
C SER A 31 -8.54 -11.10 -1.17
N ILE A 32 -9.48 -10.20 -0.98
CA ILE A 32 -10.77 -10.20 -1.67
C ILE A 32 -10.82 -8.93 -2.52
N CYS A 33 -10.96 -9.11 -3.84
CA CYS A 33 -11.04 -8.00 -4.78
C CYS A 33 -12.49 -7.68 -5.10
N VAL A 34 -12.89 -6.44 -4.86
CA VAL A 34 -14.26 -5.97 -5.14
C VAL A 34 -14.24 -4.74 -6.04
N ARG A 35 -15.29 -4.59 -6.85
CA ARG A 35 -15.53 -3.36 -7.61
C ARG A 35 -16.33 -2.39 -6.75
N ILE A 36 -15.89 -1.14 -6.69
CA ILE A 36 -16.56 -0.05 -5.99
C ILE A 36 -16.83 1.12 -6.94
N GLY A 37 -17.68 2.05 -6.55
CA GLY A 37 -18.04 3.23 -7.35
C GLY A 37 -16.94 4.31 -7.43
N ALA A 38 -15.68 3.91 -7.61
CA ALA A 38 -14.56 4.83 -7.81
C ALA A 38 -14.09 4.77 -9.26
N MET A 39 -13.91 5.95 -9.88
CA MET A 39 -13.59 6.05 -11.31
C MET A 39 -12.20 5.53 -11.66
N ARG A 40 -11.20 5.71 -10.79
CA ARG A 40 -9.80 5.47 -11.13
C ARG A 40 -8.86 5.06 -9.98
N CYS A 41 -9.28 5.09 -8.75
CA CYS A 41 -8.42 4.83 -7.60
C CYS A 41 -8.62 3.43 -7.05
N HIS A 42 -7.57 2.90 -6.43
CA HIS A 42 -7.64 1.70 -5.61
C HIS A 42 -7.58 2.06 -4.13
N SER A 43 -8.36 1.37 -3.32
CA SER A 43 -8.34 1.48 -1.87
C SER A 43 -8.08 0.11 -1.27
N GLN A 44 -7.28 0.04 -0.22
CA GLN A 44 -6.91 -1.21 0.44
C GLN A 44 -7.08 -1.08 1.95
N ALA A 45 -7.90 -1.94 2.53
CA ALA A 45 -7.91 -2.19 3.96
C ALA A 45 -6.97 -3.36 4.25
N LEU A 46 -5.97 -3.13 5.09
CA LEU A 46 -4.88 -4.07 5.32
C LEU A 46 -4.92 -4.61 6.74
N THR A 47 -4.72 -5.92 6.86
CA THR A 47 -4.38 -6.59 8.12
C THR A 47 -3.00 -7.20 7.93
N ILE A 48 -2.02 -6.77 8.70
CA ILE A 48 -0.62 -7.16 8.56
C ILE A 48 -0.17 -7.84 9.86
N LYS A 49 0.33 -9.07 9.75
CA LYS A 49 1.01 -9.72 10.87
C LYS A 49 2.50 -9.41 10.80
N LEU A 50 2.99 -8.67 11.77
CA LEU A 50 4.40 -8.36 11.95
C LEU A 50 5.14 -9.54 12.57
N ARG A 51 6.45 -9.62 12.41
CA ARG A 51 7.28 -10.65 13.04
C ARG A 51 7.40 -10.50 14.56
N ARG A 52 7.21 -9.30 15.06
CA ARG A 52 7.23 -8.94 16.48
C ARG A 52 6.30 -7.77 16.72
N ASP A 53 5.96 -7.52 17.94
CA ASP A 53 5.29 -6.27 18.32
C ASP A 53 6.27 -5.11 18.13
N VAL A 54 5.84 -4.11 17.36
CA VAL A 54 6.59 -2.87 17.10
C VAL A 54 5.70 -1.70 17.53
N PRO A 55 6.20 -0.74 18.31
CA PRO A 55 5.43 0.43 18.71
C PRO A 55 4.84 1.18 17.52
N LEU A 56 3.60 1.66 17.64
CA LEU A 56 2.90 2.32 16.54
C LEU A 56 3.65 3.55 16.02
N ALA A 57 4.22 4.36 16.91
CA ALA A 57 5.00 5.54 16.55
C ALA A 57 6.27 5.18 15.73
N GLU A 58 6.91 4.03 16.02
CA GLU A 58 8.03 3.54 15.23
C GLU A 58 7.58 3.14 13.81
N ILE A 59 6.42 2.49 13.69
CA ILE A 59 5.83 2.13 12.38
C ILE A 59 5.51 3.39 11.57
N GLU A 60 4.88 4.38 12.19
CA GLU A 60 4.55 5.65 11.53
C GLU A 60 5.81 6.39 11.05
N ALA A 61 6.86 6.43 11.86
CA ALA A 61 8.14 7.02 11.49
C ALA A 61 8.80 6.27 10.31
N MET A 62 8.80 4.93 10.33
CA MET A 62 9.33 4.13 9.22
C MET A 62 8.54 4.36 7.92
N LEU A 63 7.22 4.46 7.99
CA LEU A 63 6.38 4.73 6.82
C LEU A 63 6.63 6.13 6.27
N ALA A 64 6.73 7.13 7.13
CA ALA A 64 7.01 8.51 6.73
C ALA A 64 8.39 8.68 6.06
N ALA A 65 9.39 7.90 6.51
CA ALA A 65 10.74 7.90 5.96
C ALA A 65 10.91 6.99 4.74
N GLY A 66 9.90 6.16 4.41
CA GLY A 66 10.04 5.07 3.44
C GLY A 66 10.27 5.50 1.99
N ASN A 67 9.61 6.55 1.55
CA ASN A 67 9.79 7.16 0.23
C ASN A 67 9.05 8.51 0.13
N GLU A 68 9.28 9.22 -0.98
CA GLU A 68 8.73 10.57 -1.22
C GLU A 68 7.22 10.63 -1.50
N TRP A 69 6.56 9.51 -1.76
CA TRP A 69 5.12 9.48 -2.11
C TRP A 69 4.22 9.12 -0.95
N VAL A 70 4.73 8.36 0.01
CA VAL A 70 3.94 7.94 1.16
C VAL A 70 3.67 9.14 2.08
N ARG A 71 2.40 9.29 2.48
CA ARG A 71 1.94 10.29 3.45
C ARG A 71 1.21 9.61 4.58
N VAL A 72 1.80 9.61 5.75
CA VAL A 72 1.13 9.12 6.95
C VAL A 72 0.04 10.12 7.33
N VAL A 73 -1.19 9.63 7.41
CA VAL A 73 -2.38 10.43 7.75
C VAL A 73 -2.69 10.26 9.23
N PRO A 74 -2.82 11.36 9.99
CA PRO A 74 -3.20 11.29 11.41
C PRO A 74 -4.49 10.51 11.62
N ASN A 75 -4.52 9.69 12.69
CA ASN A 75 -5.64 8.80 12.95
C ASN A 75 -6.81 9.52 13.63
N THR A 76 -7.29 10.59 13.02
CA THR A 76 -8.51 11.31 13.40
C THR A 76 -9.62 11.06 12.39
N SER A 77 -10.87 11.26 12.81
CA SER A 77 -12.02 11.12 11.90
C SER A 77 -11.95 12.12 10.76
N GLU A 78 -11.65 13.38 11.06
CA GLU A 78 -11.55 14.46 10.08
C GLU A 78 -10.49 14.17 9.00
N GLU A 79 -9.25 13.87 9.40
CA GLU A 79 -8.16 13.59 8.47
C GLU A 79 -8.42 12.31 7.65
N SER A 80 -9.03 11.30 8.26
CA SER A 80 -9.39 10.06 7.56
C SER A 80 -10.41 10.32 6.44
N VAL A 81 -11.47 11.07 6.72
CA VAL A 81 -12.50 11.42 5.73
C VAL A 81 -11.93 12.33 4.65
N ARG A 82 -11.08 13.28 5.02
CA ARG A 82 -10.52 14.27 4.11
C ARG A 82 -9.46 13.69 3.16
N ARG A 83 -8.61 12.78 3.64
CA ARG A 83 -7.38 12.38 2.93
C ARG A 83 -7.33 10.91 2.48
N LEU A 84 -8.12 10.02 3.08
CA LEU A 84 -8.12 8.59 2.74
C LEU A 84 -9.30 8.22 1.82
N THR A 85 -9.50 9.02 0.77
CA THR A 85 -10.59 8.81 -0.19
C THR A 85 -10.07 8.84 -1.63
N PRO A 86 -10.73 8.14 -2.57
CA PRO A 86 -10.43 8.25 -4.00
C PRO A 86 -10.42 9.69 -4.53
N ALA A 87 -11.34 10.53 -4.04
CA ALA A 87 -11.41 11.94 -4.45
C ALA A 87 -10.16 12.73 -4.04
N ALA A 88 -9.60 12.45 -2.86
CA ALA A 88 -8.43 13.15 -2.35
C ALA A 88 -7.14 12.84 -3.14
N VAL A 89 -7.02 11.66 -3.73
CA VAL A 89 -5.79 11.20 -4.41
C VAL A 89 -5.89 11.23 -5.94
N THR A 90 -7.07 11.50 -6.48
CA THR A 90 -7.27 11.58 -7.93
C THR A 90 -6.35 12.63 -8.56
N GLY A 91 -5.50 12.22 -9.49
CA GLY A 91 -4.52 13.09 -10.15
C GLY A 91 -3.25 13.33 -9.35
N SER A 92 -3.10 12.74 -8.17
CA SER A 92 -1.92 12.86 -7.31
C SER A 92 -1.06 11.60 -7.32
N LEU A 93 0.26 11.79 -7.21
CA LEU A 93 1.21 10.70 -6.96
C LEU A 93 1.36 10.38 -5.46
N GLU A 94 0.71 11.11 -4.59
CA GLU A 94 0.72 10.78 -3.16
C GLU A 94 -0.03 9.47 -2.90
N VAL A 95 0.52 8.68 -2.00
CA VAL A 95 -0.07 7.42 -1.50
C VAL A 95 -0.29 7.57 0.01
N PRO A 96 -1.43 8.16 0.41
CA PRO A 96 -1.72 8.30 1.83
C PRO A 96 -1.99 6.93 2.45
N ILE A 97 -1.44 6.75 3.65
CA ILE A 97 -1.68 5.60 4.52
C ILE A 97 -2.12 6.11 5.89
N GLY A 98 -3.18 5.56 6.42
CA GLY A 98 -3.72 5.96 7.71
C GLY A 98 -4.53 4.85 8.35
N ARG A 99 -5.34 5.20 9.35
CA ARG A 99 -6.06 4.22 10.16
C ARG A 99 -5.12 3.20 10.79
N LEU A 100 -3.86 3.60 11.00
CA LEU A 100 -2.85 2.77 11.63
C LEU A 100 -3.23 2.49 13.08
N ARG A 101 -3.37 1.22 13.42
CA ARG A 101 -3.68 0.80 14.78
C ARG A 101 -3.27 -0.64 15.03
N LYS A 102 -2.97 -0.95 16.27
CA LYS A 102 -2.87 -2.35 16.70
C LYS A 102 -4.25 -2.99 16.75
N LEU A 103 -4.36 -4.21 16.28
CA LEU A 103 -5.62 -4.95 16.29
C LEU A 103 -5.79 -5.72 17.61
N ALA A 104 -7.04 -6.03 17.95
CA ALA A 104 -7.36 -6.78 19.17
C ALA A 104 -6.83 -8.24 19.17
N MET A 105 -6.33 -8.71 18.04
CA MET A 105 -5.75 -10.05 17.89
C MET A 105 -4.36 -10.19 18.50
N GLY A 106 -3.70 -9.09 18.85
CA GLY A 106 -2.37 -9.06 19.45
C GLY A 106 -1.52 -7.89 18.95
N GLY A 107 -0.46 -7.55 19.69
CA GLY A 107 0.41 -6.41 19.39
C GLY A 107 1.17 -6.54 18.06
N GLU A 108 1.35 -7.74 17.55
CA GLU A 108 1.95 -8.00 16.24
C GLU A 108 0.99 -7.79 15.06
N TYR A 109 -0.32 -7.59 15.30
CA TYR A 109 -1.28 -7.34 14.23
C TYR A 109 -1.54 -5.86 14.04
N LEU A 110 -1.23 -5.37 12.87
CA LEU A 110 -1.41 -3.99 12.43
C LEU A 110 -2.57 -3.89 11.46
N GLY A 111 -3.51 -2.99 11.73
CA GLY A 111 -4.50 -2.51 10.77
C GLY A 111 -4.01 -1.25 10.09
N ALA A 112 -4.24 -1.12 8.80
CA ALA A 112 -3.94 0.08 8.02
C ALA A 112 -4.95 0.25 6.88
N PHE A 113 -5.05 1.46 6.36
CA PHE A 113 -5.82 1.76 5.15
C PHE A 113 -4.98 2.66 4.23
N THR A 114 -4.97 2.35 2.94
CA THR A 114 -4.28 3.16 1.94
C THR A 114 -5.14 3.33 0.69
N VAL A 115 -4.88 4.39 -0.05
CA VAL A 115 -5.55 4.69 -1.32
C VAL A 115 -4.54 5.31 -2.29
N GLY A 116 -4.71 5.08 -3.58
CA GLY A 116 -3.81 5.63 -4.59
C GLY A 116 -4.47 5.70 -5.97
N ASP A 117 -3.97 6.59 -6.81
CA ASP A 117 -4.45 6.76 -8.18
C ASP A 117 -3.85 5.68 -9.10
N GLN A 118 -4.66 4.70 -9.43
CA GLN A 118 -4.25 3.56 -10.25
C GLN A 118 -3.89 3.94 -11.68
N LEU A 119 -4.52 4.94 -12.27
CA LEU A 119 -4.20 5.36 -13.64
C LEU A 119 -2.84 6.06 -13.72
N LEU A 120 -2.40 6.70 -12.64
CA LEU A 120 -1.04 7.22 -12.54
C LEU A 120 -0.05 6.09 -12.25
N TRP A 121 -0.18 5.41 -11.11
CA TRP A 121 0.78 4.42 -10.65
C TRP A 121 0.83 3.13 -11.48
N GLY A 122 -0.32 2.67 -11.97
CA GLY A 122 -0.42 1.45 -12.77
C GLY A 122 -0.21 1.63 -14.27
N ALA A 123 -0.15 2.86 -14.77
CA ALA A 123 -0.06 3.15 -16.21
C ALA A 123 0.92 4.27 -16.55
N ALA A 124 0.59 5.51 -16.23
CA ALA A 124 1.32 6.68 -16.76
C ALA A 124 2.71 6.87 -16.12
N GLU A 125 2.83 6.77 -14.81
CA GLU A 125 4.05 7.08 -14.07
C GLU A 125 5.22 6.09 -14.35
N PRO A 126 5.02 4.78 -14.41
CA PRO A 126 6.10 3.87 -14.80
C PRO A 126 6.68 4.18 -16.18
N LEU A 127 5.83 4.48 -17.15
CA LEU A 127 6.30 4.85 -18.50
C LEU A 127 7.05 6.17 -18.50
N ARG A 128 6.53 7.19 -17.81
CA ARG A 128 7.20 8.48 -17.66
C ARG A 128 8.60 8.34 -17.03
N ARG A 129 8.71 7.52 -15.99
CA ARG A 129 10.00 7.26 -15.33
C ARG A 129 10.97 6.54 -16.25
N MET A 130 10.50 5.54 -16.99
CA MET A 130 11.35 4.83 -17.96
C MET A 130 11.91 5.79 -19.00
N VAL A 131 11.07 6.67 -19.57
CA VAL A 131 11.54 7.70 -20.52
C VAL A 131 12.57 8.61 -19.88
N ARG A 132 12.36 9.08 -18.65
CA ARG A 132 13.32 9.93 -17.93
C ARG A 132 14.68 9.25 -17.75
N ILE A 133 14.69 7.99 -17.37
CA ILE A 133 15.93 7.21 -17.24
C ILE A 133 16.67 7.11 -18.59
N LEU A 134 15.92 6.84 -19.67
CA LEU A 134 16.51 6.69 -21.00
C LEU A 134 17.10 8.00 -21.55
N VAL A 135 16.53 9.15 -21.18
CA VAL A 135 17.02 10.48 -21.62
C VAL A 135 17.96 11.15 -20.60
N GLY A 136 18.36 10.45 -19.55
CA GLY A 136 19.31 10.93 -18.54
C GLY A 136 18.77 12.05 -17.64
N ARG A 137 17.47 12.07 -17.37
CA ARG A 137 16.81 13.11 -16.55
C ARG A 137 16.11 12.52 -15.31
#